data_08c810d27fbda44b3cd2459e8a64333e
#
_entry.id   08c810d27fbda44b3cd2459e8a64333e
#
_cell.length_a   1.000
_cell.length_b   1.000
_cell.length_c   1.000
_cell.angle_alpha   90.00
_cell.angle_beta   90.00
_cell.angle_gamma   90.00
#
_symmetry.space_group_name_H-M   'P 1'
#
loop_
_entity.id
_entity.type
_entity.pdbx_description
1 polymer ?
#
loop_
_entity_poly.entity_id
_entity_poly.type
_entity_poly.pdbx_seq_one_letter_code
_entity_poly.pdbx_strand_id
1 'polypeptide(L)'
;MSIVCSHLSFSWPDDVELFADLSFSVGAGRTGLVAPNGAGKSTLLKLIAGEYRPTAGTVVADGAIGYLPQSLPFTADLTVAAVLGIAPVLDALAALADGDASDEVFTTIGEDWDIEERSRAQLDRLGLDGLALDRRLGTLSGGEVVSLGLAAQLLKRPSVLLLDEPTNNLDSDARHRLYDALDSYTGCLLVVSHDRVLLDRMDQIAELYRGEIVFYGGNFTAYQDTVDAAQAVAEGNIRNAEQQLKREKRQMQEARERAARRSSNAARNVKDAGLPKIVAGKLKRDAQESAARADDVHAKRVDDARTRLDEAERALRDDRVIALDLPDTVVPAGRTVFTGEGLQISRGGRKLFADNGIGLSIRGPERIALTGPNGAGKSTLLRIIDGTLEPDAGTVQRADGRIASLSQRLDLLAEDRTVAESLAAAAPSLSHTRRMHLLAQFLFRGDRIHLPVAALSGGERLRATLACVLYAEPAPQLLLLDEPTNNLDLVSVGQLESALNAYQGAFVVVSHDERFLDAIGIDRWLRLDNGELSATSAAG
;
A
#
# COMPACT_ATOMS: atom_id res chain seq x y z
N MET A 1 30.03 9.36 -0.59
CA MET A 1 28.62 9.75 -0.82
C MET A 1 27.77 8.97 0.14
N SER A 2 27.21 9.64 1.14
CA SER A 2 26.43 8.96 2.18
C SER A 2 25.41 9.92 2.82
N ILE A 3 24.40 9.34 3.44
CA ILE A 3 23.44 10.02 4.31
C ILE A 3 23.67 9.47 5.71
N VAL A 4 23.80 10.34 6.71
CA VAL A 4 23.94 9.96 8.11
C VAL A 4 22.91 10.73 8.93
N CYS A 5 22.03 10.02 9.60
CA CYS A 5 21.06 10.56 10.54
C CYS A 5 21.49 10.09 11.94
N SER A 6 21.64 11.02 12.87
CA SER A 6 22.07 10.73 14.26
C SER A 6 21.09 11.33 15.25
N HIS A 7 20.46 10.45 16.05
CA HIS A 7 19.49 10.82 17.10
C HIS A 7 18.36 11.73 16.59
N LEU A 8 17.90 11.46 15.35
CA LEU A 8 16.90 12.26 14.64
C LEU A 8 15.54 12.14 15.33
N SER A 9 15.01 13.27 15.80
CA SER A 9 13.65 13.39 16.31
C SER A 9 12.90 14.46 15.54
N PHE A 10 11.63 14.21 15.29
CA PHE A 10 10.75 15.15 14.60
C PHE A 10 9.33 15.07 15.13
N SER A 11 8.77 16.23 15.49
CA SER A 11 7.35 16.39 15.85
C SER A 11 6.70 17.44 14.97
N TRP A 12 5.42 17.22 14.68
CA TRP A 12 4.60 18.21 13.99
C TRP A 12 4.27 19.41 14.91
N PRO A 13 3.80 20.56 14.36
CA PRO A 13 3.46 21.74 15.17
C PRO A 13 2.37 21.53 16.23
N ASP A 14 1.60 20.47 16.13
CA ASP A 14 0.57 20.03 17.08
C ASP A 14 1.11 19.06 18.15
N ASP A 15 2.44 19.00 18.32
CA ASP A 15 3.17 18.12 19.25
C ASP A 15 2.99 16.61 19.00
N VAL A 16 2.51 16.23 17.82
CA VAL A 16 2.47 14.81 17.43
C VAL A 16 3.87 14.37 17.02
N GLU A 17 4.48 13.50 17.82
CA GLU A 17 5.80 12.93 17.56
C GLU A 17 5.74 11.92 16.41
N LEU A 18 6.58 12.11 15.39
CA LEU A 18 6.70 11.20 14.26
C LEU A 18 7.93 10.31 14.35
N PHE A 19 9.07 10.89 14.76
CA PHE A 19 10.32 10.17 14.97
C PHE A 19 10.90 10.52 16.34
N ALA A 20 11.36 9.49 17.06
CA ALA A 20 12.04 9.59 18.34
C ALA A 20 13.39 8.87 18.25
N ASP A 21 14.49 9.62 18.34
CA ASP A 21 15.85 9.08 18.43
C ASP A 21 16.27 8.15 17.28
N LEU A 22 15.84 8.43 16.05
CA LEU A 22 16.11 7.61 14.88
C LEU A 22 17.58 7.80 14.43
N SER A 23 18.35 6.70 14.35
CA SER A 23 19.75 6.74 13.92
C SER A 23 20.01 5.69 12.85
N PHE A 24 20.55 6.13 11.69
CA PHE A 24 20.90 5.23 10.59
C PHE A 24 21.86 5.89 9.61
N SER A 25 22.43 5.09 8.71
CA SER A 25 23.24 5.59 7.60
C SER A 25 22.92 4.84 6.30
N VAL A 26 22.95 5.57 5.19
CA VAL A 26 22.82 5.02 3.83
C VAL A 26 24.08 5.39 3.06
N GLY A 27 24.79 4.38 2.56
CA GLY A 27 26.01 4.54 1.76
C GLY A 27 25.72 4.72 0.26
N ALA A 28 26.78 4.72 -0.54
CA ALA A 28 26.66 4.63 -1.99
C ALA A 28 25.99 3.32 -2.40
N GLY A 29 25.23 3.35 -3.50
CA GLY A 29 24.40 2.26 -3.98
C GLY A 29 22.92 2.62 -3.93
N ARG A 30 22.06 1.65 -4.20
CA ARG A 30 20.61 1.82 -4.35
C ARG A 30 19.88 1.23 -3.15
N THR A 31 19.19 2.08 -2.41
CA THR A 31 18.41 1.69 -1.23
C THR A 31 16.94 1.97 -1.45
N GLY A 32 16.10 0.93 -1.33
CA GLY A 32 14.64 1.07 -1.30
C GLY A 32 14.16 1.29 0.14
N LEU A 33 13.37 2.34 0.40
CA LEU A 33 12.76 2.58 1.69
C LEU A 33 11.28 2.16 1.66
N VAL A 34 10.97 1.16 2.45
CA VAL A 34 9.61 0.62 2.59
C VAL A 34 9.06 0.90 3.99
N ALA A 35 7.78 1.21 4.09
CA ALA A 35 7.07 1.39 5.36
C ALA A 35 5.56 1.44 5.12
N PRO A 36 4.73 1.19 6.15
CA PRO A 36 3.29 1.46 6.07
C PRO A 36 2.99 2.91 5.72
N ASN A 37 1.81 3.16 5.13
CA ASN A 37 1.36 4.51 4.88
C ASN A 37 1.19 5.28 6.21
N GLY A 38 1.61 6.55 6.21
CA GLY A 38 1.60 7.39 7.42
C GLY A 38 2.82 7.20 8.35
N ALA A 39 3.73 6.26 8.08
CA ALA A 39 4.94 6.05 8.89
C ALA A 39 6.00 7.17 8.79
N GLY A 40 5.79 8.16 7.89
CA GLY A 40 6.68 9.32 7.78
C GLY A 40 7.75 9.21 6.69
N LYS A 41 7.62 8.31 5.69
CA LYS A 41 8.57 8.16 4.57
C LYS A 41 8.91 9.49 3.90
N SER A 42 7.91 10.20 3.41
CA SER A 42 8.08 11.52 2.74
C SER A 42 8.65 12.58 3.67
N THR A 43 8.26 12.55 4.95
CA THR A 43 8.81 13.47 5.97
C THR A 43 10.29 13.21 6.20
N LEU A 44 10.70 11.93 6.24
CA LEU A 44 12.10 11.56 6.38
C LEU A 44 12.93 12.06 5.17
N LEU A 45 12.42 11.89 3.93
CA LEU A 45 13.09 12.43 2.75
C LEU A 45 13.21 13.95 2.79
N LYS A 46 12.17 14.67 3.24
CA LYS A 46 12.19 16.14 3.40
C LYS A 46 13.17 16.61 4.46
N LEU A 47 13.33 15.87 5.55
CA LEU A 47 14.35 16.13 6.57
C LEU A 47 15.76 15.94 5.99
N ILE A 48 15.99 14.89 5.21
CA ILE A 48 17.28 14.64 4.55
C ILE A 48 17.55 15.70 3.47
N ALA A 49 16.55 16.10 2.71
CA ALA A 49 16.65 17.16 1.70
C ALA A 49 16.84 18.56 2.30
N GLY A 50 16.63 18.73 3.63
CA GLY A 50 16.74 20.01 4.31
C GLY A 50 15.52 20.93 4.18
N GLU A 51 14.40 20.42 3.62
CA GLU A 51 13.12 21.14 3.56
C GLU A 51 12.49 21.30 4.95
N TYR A 52 12.67 20.29 5.82
CA TYR A 52 12.26 20.33 7.21
C TYR A 52 13.47 20.31 8.13
N ARG A 53 13.34 20.94 9.31
CA ARG A 53 14.34 20.92 10.35
C ARG A 53 13.96 19.89 11.41
N PRO A 54 14.88 19.02 11.83
CA PRO A 54 14.61 18.10 12.92
C PRO A 54 14.37 18.87 14.24
N THR A 55 13.54 18.31 15.10
CA THR A 55 13.32 18.82 16.46
C THR A 55 14.55 18.57 17.34
N ALA A 56 15.23 17.44 17.13
CA ALA A 56 16.51 17.10 17.76
C ALA A 56 17.33 16.19 16.84
N GLY A 57 18.63 16.07 17.11
CA GLY A 57 19.55 15.28 16.30
C GLY A 57 20.08 16.02 15.07
N THR A 58 20.74 15.28 14.18
CA THR A 58 21.38 15.84 12.98
C THR A 58 21.20 14.95 11.78
N VAL A 59 21.13 15.59 10.60
CA VAL A 59 21.15 14.95 9.30
C VAL A 59 22.33 15.51 8.50
N VAL A 60 23.19 14.64 8.01
CA VAL A 60 24.33 14.99 7.16
C VAL A 60 24.25 14.19 5.88
N ALA A 61 24.34 14.88 4.73
CA ALA A 61 24.44 14.26 3.42
C ALA A 61 25.70 14.77 2.70
N ASP A 62 26.46 13.86 2.10
CA ASP A 62 27.70 14.20 1.40
C ASP A 62 27.44 14.70 -0.02
N GLY A 63 27.72 15.97 -0.27
CA GLY A 63 27.64 16.59 -1.60
C GLY A 63 26.25 17.12 -1.97
N ALA A 64 26.01 17.30 -3.26
CA ALA A 64 24.76 17.84 -3.76
C ALA A 64 23.62 16.83 -3.65
N ILE A 65 22.46 17.29 -3.19
CA ILE A 65 21.24 16.49 -3.05
C ILE A 65 20.28 16.84 -4.20
N GLY A 66 19.80 15.80 -4.92
CA GLY A 66 18.62 15.87 -5.78
C GLY A 66 17.44 15.28 -5.05
N TYR A 67 16.31 15.99 -5.03
CA TYR A 67 15.09 15.50 -4.41
C TYR A 67 13.91 15.61 -5.37
N LEU A 68 13.24 14.49 -5.61
CA LEU A 68 11.99 14.40 -6.36
C LEU A 68 10.85 14.08 -5.38
N PRO A 69 10.01 15.05 -5.00
CA PRO A 69 8.89 14.83 -4.10
C PRO A 69 7.74 14.11 -4.80
N GLN A 70 6.88 13.44 -4.04
CA GLN A 70 5.68 12.76 -4.54
C GLN A 70 4.73 13.70 -5.29
N SER A 71 4.57 14.92 -4.81
CA SER A 71 3.79 15.97 -5.47
C SER A 71 4.74 17.07 -5.93
N LEU A 72 4.87 17.22 -7.24
CA LEU A 72 5.73 18.25 -7.81
C LEU A 72 5.07 19.63 -7.65
N PRO A 73 5.75 20.62 -7.04
CA PRO A 73 5.20 21.96 -6.80
C PRO A 73 5.21 22.82 -8.07
N PHE A 74 4.95 22.22 -9.22
CA PHE A 74 4.99 22.92 -10.51
C PHE A 74 3.64 23.53 -10.84
N THR A 75 3.64 24.79 -11.24
CA THR A 75 2.45 25.47 -11.78
C THR A 75 2.34 25.20 -13.29
N ALA A 76 1.10 25.15 -13.78
CA ALA A 76 0.81 24.86 -15.19
C ALA A 76 1.49 25.83 -16.19
N ASP A 77 1.84 27.02 -15.73
CA ASP A 77 2.44 28.08 -16.55
C ASP A 77 3.96 27.96 -16.73
N LEU A 78 4.65 27.16 -15.91
CA LEU A 78 6.09 26.97 -16.04
C LEU A 78 6.42 26.29 -17.38
N THR A 79 7.55 26.70 -17.97
CA THR A 79 8.11 26.04 -19.16
C THR A 79 9.01 24.86 -18.77
N VAL A 80 9.25 23.97 -19.71
CA VAL A 80 10.21 22.85 -19.56
C VAL A 80 11.58 23.39 -19.15
N ALA A 81 12.09 24.44 -19.81
CA ALA A 81 13.36 25.07 -19.47
C ALA A 81 13.39 25.61 -18.03
N ALA A 82 12.28 26.19 -17.56
CA ALA A 82 12.17 26.69 -16.18
C ALA A 82 12.23 25.55 -15.15
N VAL A 83 11.57 24.43 -15.42
CA VAL A 83 11.61 23.24 -14.54
C VAL A 83 12.99 22.59 -14.50
N LEU A 84 13.67 22.51 -15.65
CA LEU A 84 15.05 22.04 -15.72
C LEU A 84 16.03 23.01 -15.01
N GLY A 85 15.61 24.23 -14.72
CA GLY A 85 16.44 25.27 -14.10
C GLY A 85 17.45 25.91 -15.06
N ILE A 86 17.25 25.75 -16.38
CA ILE A 86 18.18 26.19 -17.42
C ILE A 86 17.74 27.47 -18.16
N ALA A 87 16.53 27.95 -17.90
CA ALA A 87 15.97 29.12 -18.59
C ALA A 87 16.90 30.34 -18.55
N PRO A 88 17.51 30.76 -17.41
CA PRO A 88 18.41 31.90 -17.38
C PRO A 88 19.65 31.73 -18.27
N VAL A 89 20.19 30.51 -18.35
CA VAL A 89 21.37 30.22 -19.18
C VAL A 89 21.01 30.26 -20.66
N LEU A 90 19.84 29.72 -21.05
CA LEU A 90 19.35 29.80 -22.43
C LEU A 90 19.09 31.24 -22.86
N ASP A 91 18.50 32.05 -21.99
CA ASP A 91 18.27 33.48 -22.25
C ASP A 91 19.59 34.23 -22.42
N ALA A 92 20.62 33.91 -21.61
CA ALA A 92 21.95 34.49 -21.70
C ALA A 92 22.68 34.06 -23.01
N LEU A 93 22.55 32.79 -23.40
CA LEU A 93 23.09 32.29 -24.67
C LEU A 93 22.42 32.97 -25.88
N ALA A 94 21.10 33.20 -25.82
CA ALA A 94 20.37 33.92 -26.85
C ALA A 94 20.82 35.40 -26.90
N ALA A 95 20.96 36.10 -25.78
CA ALA A 95 21.46 37.46 -25.71
C ALA A 95 22.88 37.59 -26.28
N LEU A 96 23.75 36.62 -25.98
CA LEU A 96 25.10 36.58 -26.58
C LEU A 96 25.05 36.42 -28.10
N ALA A 97 24.18 35.57 -28.62
CA ALA A 97 23.98 35.38 -30.05
C ALA A 97 23.47 36.65 -30.75
N ASP A 98 22.66 37.44 -30.03
CA ASP A 98 22.17 38.76 -30.47
C ASP A 98 23.20 39.90 -30.32
N GLY A 99 24.41 39.59 -29.79
CA GLY A 99 25.53 40.50 -29.69
C GLY A 99 25.77 41.15 -28.33
N ASP A 100 25.02 40.74 -27.27
CA ASP A 100 25.28 41.19 -25.90
C ASP A 100 26.41 40.36 -25.28
N ALA A 101 27.62 40.91 -25.27
CA ALA A 101 28.81 40.30 -24.66
C ALA A 101 29.13 40.92 -23.29
N SER A 102 28.13 41.26 -22.49
CA SER A 102 28.33 41.79 -21.15
C SER A 102 28.86 40.75 -20.14
N ASP A 103 29.57 41.21 -19.12
CA ASP A 103 30.10 40.37 -18.05
C ASP A 103 28.96 39.59 -17.33
N GLU A 104 27.77 40.15 -17.27
CA GLU A 104 26.58 39.52 -16.66
C GLU A 104 26.16 38.29 -17.48
N VAL A 105 26.13 38.40 -18.82
CA VAL A 105 25.82 37.29 -19.74
C VAL A 105 26.83 36.15 -19.55
N PHE A 106 28.14 36.47 -19.58
CA PHE A 106 29.18 35.45 -19.39
C PHE A 106 29.13 34.82 -18.00
N THR A 107 28.83 35.59 -16.96
CA THR A 107 28.71 35.07 -15.59
C THR A 107 27.52 34.14 -15.47
N THR A 108 26.39 34.44 -16.15
CA THR A 108 25.20 33.58 -16.14
C THR A 108 25.41 32.28 -16.90
N ILE A 109 26.12 32.32 -18.03
CA ILE A 109 26.45 31.11 -18.77
C ILE A 109 27.46 30.25 -18.01
N GLY A 110 28.49 30.86 -17.39
CA GLY A 110 29.50 30.16 -16.61
C GLY A 110 30.17 29.04 -17.42
N GLU A 111 30.06 27.81 -16.93
CA GLU A 111 30.56 26.58 -17.57
C GLU A 111 29.49 25.85 -18.40
N ASP A 112 28.26 26.34 -18.45
CA ASP A 112 27.10 25.63 -19.00
C ASP A 112 26.83 25.91 -20.49
N TRP A 113 27.87 26.03 -21.29
CA TRP A 113 27.80 26.29 -22.75
C TRP A 113 27.05 25.22 -23.53
N ASP A 114 27.07 23.97 -23.05
CA ASP A 114 26.43 22.79 -23.64
C ASP A 114 25.12 22.41 -22.96
N ILE A 115 24.54 23.31 -22.13
CA ILE A 115 23.39 23.01 -21.29
C ILE A 115 22.17 22.54 -22.10
N GLU A 116 21.94 23.10 -23.27
CA GLU A 116 20.83 22.72 -24.14
C GLU A 116 20.99 21.27 -24.64
N GLU A 117 22.18 20.88 -25.09
CA GLU A 117 22.46 19.52 -25.59
C GLU A 117 22.35 18.50 -24.46
N ARG A 118 22.93 18.81 -23.28
CA ARG A 118 22.82 17.95 -22.11
C ARG A 118 21.39 17.77 -21.65
N SER A 119 20.59 18.83 -21.68
CA SER A 119 19.18 18.79 -21.30
C SER A 119 18.37 17.94 -22.26
N ARG A 120 18.58 18.12 -23.58
CA ARG A 120 17.91 17.29 -24.60
C ARG A 120 18.30 15.82 -24.46
N ALA A 121 19.57 15.50 -24.30
CA ALA A 121 20.04 14.13 -24.08
C ALA A 121 19.42 13.50 -22.82
N GLN A 122 19.23 14.28 -21.75
CA GLN A 122 18.60 13.80 -20.52
C GLN A 122 17.08 13.60 -20.69
N LEU A 123 16.41 14.48 -21.45
CA LEU A 123 14.99 14.33 -21.79
C LEU A 123 14.76 13.09 -22.66
N ASP A 124 15.58 12.89 -23.70
CA ASP A 124 15.51 11.73 -24.60
C ASP A 124 15.66 10.41 -23.85
N ARG A 125 16.59 10.33 -22.89
CA ARG A 125 16.74 9.14 -22.01
C ARG A 125 15.49 8.78 -21.22
N LEU A 126 14.66 9.77 -20.91
CA LEU A 126 13.42 9.60 -20.15
C LEU A 126 12.17 9.57 -21.04
N GLY A 127 12.37 9.47 -22.39
CA GLY A 127 11.30 9.35 -23.37
C GLY A 127 10.49 10.62 -23.56
N LEU A 128 11.14 11.76 -23.37
CA LEU A 128 10.62 13.09 -23.67
C LEU A 128 11.24 13.66 -24.95
N ASP A 129 11.46 12.78 -25.94
CA ASP A 129 12.05 13.10 -27.23
C ASP A 129 11.28 14.22 -27.93
N GLY A 130 11.99 15.22 -28.45
CA GLY A 130 11.37 16.32 -29.17
C GLY A 130 10.51 17.25 -28.34
N LEU A 131 10.52 17.13 -27.00
CA LEU A 131 9.82 18.05 -26.11
C LEU A 131 10.46 19.45 -26.24
N ALA A 132 9.67 20.43 -26.68
CA ALA A 132 10.14 21.81 -26.82
C ALA A 132 10.40 22.43 -25.45
N LEU A 133 11.55 23.11 -25.28
CA LEU A 133 11.96 23.68 -23.99
C LEU A 133 11.06 24.85 -23.52
N ASP A 134 10.37 25.51 -24.45
CA ASP A 134 9.39 26.58 -24.21
C ASP A 134 7.97 26.04 -23.94
N ARG A 135 7.74 24.72 -24.10
CA ARG A 135 6.43 24.10 -23.86
C ARG A 135 6.02 24.24 -22.40
N ARG A 136 4.74 24.55 -22.15
CA ARG A 136 4.18 24.71 -20.80
C ARG A 136 3.77 23.40 -20.18
N LEU A 137 4.00 23.24 -18.87
CA LEU A 137 3.70 22.03 -18.11
C LEU A 137 2.22 21.65 -18.14
N GLY A 138 1.31 22.63 -18.14
CA GLY A 138 -0.13 22.38 -18.20
C GLY A 138 -0.59 21.59 -19.45
N THR A 139 0.29 21.41 -20.46
CA THR A 139 0.02 20.61 -21.65
C THR A 139 0.61 19.20 -21.58
N LEU A 140 1.35 18.87 -20.52
CA LEU A 140 2.00 17.59 -20.30
C LEU A 140 1.09 16.66 -19.51
N SER A 141 1.22 15.36 -19.74
CA SER A 141 0.62 14.33 -18.89
C SER A 141 1.32 14.26 -17.52
N GLY A 142 0.65 13.69 -16.52
CA GLY A 142 1.24 13.48 -15.19
C GLY A 142 2.56 12.70 -15.24
N GLY A 143 2.64 11.67 -16.10
CA GLY A 143 3.87 10.90 -16.31
C GLY A 143 5.00 11.71 -16.92
N GLU A 144 4.72 12.52 -17.95
CA GLU A 144 5.72 13.42 -18.56
C GLU A 144 6.24 14.43 -17.52
N VAL A 145 5.39 14.94 -16.63
CA VAL A 145 5.80 15.87 -15.56
C VAL A 145 6.74 15.20 -14.56
N VAL A 146 6.48 13.95 -14.18
CA VAL A 146 7.37 13.18 -13.28
C VAL A 146 8.72 12.91 -13.96
N SER A 147 8.72 12.46 -15.22
CA SER A 147 9.94 12.23 -16.00
C SER A 147 10.75 13.52 -16.15
N LEU A 148 10.09 14.65 -16.40
CA LEU A 148 10.74 15.97 -16.46
C LEU A 148 11.35 16.39 -15.12
N GLY A 149 10.62 16.16 -14.00
CA GLY A 149 11.14 16.42 -12.66
C GLY A 149 12.39 15.59 -12.35
N LEU A 150 12.40 14.31 -12.75
CA LEU A 150 13.58 13.46 -12.62
C LEU A 150 14.74 13.96 -13.51
N ALA A 151 14.46 14.33 -14.77
CA ALA A 151 15.47 14.92 -15.65
C ALA A 151 16.13 16.14 -15.01
N ALA A 152 15.33 17.01 -14.39
CA ALA A 152 15.82 18.21 -13.71
C ALA A 152 16.75 17.88 -12.52
N GLN A 153 16.48 16.80 -11.78
CA GLN A 153 17.36 16.37 -10.69
C GLN A 153 18.64 15.74 -11.23
N LEU A 154 18.55 14.85 -12.20
CA LEU A 154 19.71 14.16 -12.79
C LEU A 154 20.66 15.12 -13.53
N LEU A 155 20.12 16.17 -14.15
CA LEU A 155 20.91 17.22 -14.82
C LEU A 155 21.88 17.92 -13.88
N LYS A 156 21.51 18.06 -12.58
CA LYS A 156 22.36 18.64 -11.52
C LYS A 156 23.51 17.72 -11.10
N ARG A 157 23.56 16.47 -11.58
CA ARG A 157 24.55 15.45 -11.22
C ARG A 157 24.68 15.29 -9.69
N PRO A 158 23.59 15.03 -8.95
CA PRO A 158 23.63 14.99 -7.51
C PRO A 158 24.48 13.81 -7.02
N SER A 159 25.13 13.97 -5.86
CA SER A 159 25.82 12.89 -5.15
C SER A 159 24.85 11.98 -4.40
N VAL A 160 23.74 12.56 -3.94
CA VAL A 160 22.64 11.90 -3.25
C VAL A 160 21.35 12.17 -4.00
N LEU A 161 20.63 11.14 -4.39
CA LEU A 161 19.34 11.24 -5.07
C LEU A 161 18.24 10.64 -4.20
N LEU A 162 17.27 11.46 -3.86
CA LEU A 162 16.10 11.10 -3.05
C LEU A 162 14.86 11.11 -3.95
N LEU A 163 14.13 9.99 -4.00
CA LEU A 163 12.92 9.87 -4.81
C LEU A 163 11.75 9.42 -3.94
N ASP A 164 10.64 10.15 -4.00
CA ASP A 164 9.42 9.86 -3.25
C ASP A 164 8.31 9.40 -4.19
N GLU A 165 8.06 8.08 -4.25
CA GLU A 165 7.07 7.41 -5.09
C GLU A 165 7.17 7.81 -6.58
N PRO A 166 8.35 7.66 -7.22
CA PRO A 166 8.57 8.16 -8.58
C PRO A 166 7.82 7.37 -9.65
N THR A 167 7.27 6.21 -9.34
CA THR A 167 6.51 5.35 -10.26
C THR A 167 5.03 5.69 -10.34
N ASN A 168 4.53 6.55 -9.45
CA ASN A 168 3.13 6.94 -9.43
C ASN A 168 2.76 7.70 -10.71
N ASN A 169 1.62 7.35 -11.29
CA ASN A 169 1.07 7.92 -12.54
C ASN A 169 1.90 7.67 -13.80
N LEU A 170 2.95 6.83 -13.74
CA LEU A 170 3.69 6.38 -14.91
C LEU A 170 3.01 5.18 -15.55
N ASP A 171 2.92 5.16 -16.88
CA ASP A 171 2.58 3.94 -17.63
C ASP A 171 3.79 2.98 -17.70
N SER A 172 3.59 1.78 -18.23
CA SER A 172 4.63 0.74 -18.27
C SER A 172 5.90 1.21 -18.98
N ASP A 173 5.76 1.93 -20.10
CA ASP A 173 6.92 2.39 -20.87
C ASP A 173 7.73 3.45 -20.12
N ALA A 174 7.05 4.40 -19.45
CA ALA A 174 7.69 5.41 -18.63
C ALA A 174 8.35 4.80 -17.38
N ARG A 175 7.75 3.76 -16.77
CA ARG A 175 8.37 3.02 -15.67
C ARG A 175 9.67 2.34 -16.08
N HIS A 176 9.69 1.65 -17.24
CA HIS A 176 10.92 1.00 -17.72
C HIS A 176 12.05 2.01 -17.95
N ARG A 177 11.74 3.16 -18.56
CA ARG A 177 12.75 4.23 -18.75
C ARG A 177 13.25 4.81 -17.42
N LEU A 178 12.36 4.96 -16.42
CA LEU A 178 12.76 5.32 -15.07
C LEU A 178 13.73 4.28 -14.48
N TYR A 179 13.41 3.00 -14.57
CA TYR A 179 14.27 1.92 -14.06
C TYR A 179 15.66 1.97 -14.69
N ASP A 180 15.75 2.09 -16.02
CA ASP A 180 17.01 2.15 -16.75
C ASP A 180 17.83 3.39 -16.36
N ALA A 181 17.16 4.52 -16.13
CA ALA A 181 17.83 5.74 -15.66
C ALA A 181 18.41 5.56 -14.25
N LEU A 182 17.68 4.89 -13.35
CA LEU A 182 18.15 4.63 -11.99
C LEU A 182 19.22 3.54 -11.92
N ASP A 183 19.16 2.53 -12.79
CA ASP A 183 20.21 1.50 -12.89
C ASP A 183 21.57 2.10 -13.32
N SER A 184 21.55 3.17 -14.09
CA SER A 184 22.77 3.87 -14.51
C SER A 184 23.29 4.88 -13.48
N TYR A 185 22.55 5.15 -12.39
CA TYR A 185 22.97 6.10 -11.37
C TYR A 185 23.98 5.47 -10.40
N THR A 186 25.10 6.14 -10.16
CA THR A 186 26.24 5.61 -9.38
C THR A 186 26.44 6.27 -8.02
N GLY A 187 25.56 7.21 -7.62
CA GLY A 187 25.61 7.90 -6.33
C GLY A 187 24.94 7.13 -5.19
N CYS A 188 24.60 7.85 -4.14
CA CYS A 188 23.74 7.36 -3.07
C CYS A 188 22.28 7.58 -3.49
N LEU A 189 21.57 6.51 -3.82
CA LEU A 189 20.14 6.54 -4.17
C LEU A 189 19.30 6.04 -2.99
N LEU A 190 18.33 6.85 -2.58
CA LEU A 190 17.30 6.45 -1.61
C LEU A 190 15.92 6.66 -2.25
N VAL A 191 15.22 5.56 -2.51
CA VAL A 191 13.90 5.56 -3.17
C VAL A 191 12.84 5.09 -2.19
N VAL A 192 11.84 5.90 -1.96
CA VAL A 192 10.56 5.46 -1.37
C VAL A 192 9.69 4.96 -2.51
N SER A 193 9.28 3.71 -2.46
CA SER A 193 8.38 3.14 -3.48
C SER A 193 7.59 1.96 -2.95
N HIS A 194 6.43 1.73 -3.56
CA HIS A 194 5.62 0.52 -3.42
C HIS A 194 5.67 -0.35 -4.68
N ASP A 195 6.43 0.07 -5.69
CA ASP A 195 6.66 -0.66 -6.92
C ASP A 195 7.68 -1.79 -6.67
N ARG A 196 7.18 -3.03 -6.66
CA ARG A 196 7.98 -4.22 -6.37
C ARG A 196 9.05 -4.49 -7.43
N VAL A 197 8.81 -4.10 -8.69
CA VAL A 197 9.78 -4.25 -9.78
C VAL A 197 10.94 -3.28 -9.59
N LEU A 198 10.64 -2.03 -9.23
CA LEU A 198 11.67 -1.04 -8.88
C LEU A 198 12.46 -1.47 -7.65
N LEU A 199 11.79 -1.93 -6.59
CA LEU A 199 12.44 -2.36 -5.35
C LEU A 199 13.33 -3.60 -5.54
N ASP A 200 13.05 -4.46 -6.53
CA ASP A 200 13.93 -5.58 -6.86
C ASP A 200 15.22 -5.17 -7.59
N ARG A 201 15.30 -3.94 -8.07
CA ARG A 201 16.52 -3.38 -8.65
C ARG A 201 17.42 -2.71 -7.61
N MET A 202 16.98 -2.69 -6.34
CA MET A 202 17.76 -2.11 -5.23
C MET A 202 18.81 -3.10 -4.72
N ASP A 203 19.90 -2.57 -4.17
CA ASP A 203 20.99 -3.37 -3.59
C ASP A 203 20.67 -3.75 -2.13
N GLN A 204 19.81 -2.97 -1.47
CA GLN A 204 19.31 -3.23 -0.13
C GLN A 204 17.93 -2.57 0.09
N ILE A 205 17.18 -3.11 1.05
CA ILE A 205 15.91 -2.56 1.49
C ILE A 205 16.06 -2.04 2.92
N ALA A 206 15.67 -0.79 3.14
CA ALA A 206 15.51 -0.19 4.45
C ALA A 206 14.02 -0.22 4.82
N GLU A 207 13.68 -0.82 5.93
CA GLU A 207 12.31 -0.84 6.43
C GLU A 207 12.16 0.10 7.62
N LEU A 208 11.26 1.07 7.50
CA LEU A 208 10.84 1.92 8.61
C LEU A 208 9.58 1.32 9.24
N TYR A 209 9.74 0.72 10.42
CA TYR A 209 8.66 0.06 11.13
C TYR A 209 8.71 0.38 12.62
N ARG A 210 7.59 0.83 13.20
CA ARG A 210 7.45 1.20 14.63
C ARG A 210 8.52 2.19 15.14
N GLY A 211 8.93 3.13 14.29
CA GLY A 211 9.90 4.16 14.66
C GLY A 211 11.36 3.71 14.57
N GLU A 212 11.65 2.53 14.05
CA GLU A 212 12.99 2.01 13.82
C GLU A 212 13.25 1.79 12.33
N ILE A 213 14.49 1.91 11.88
CA ILE A 213 14.92 1.52 10.53
C ILE A 213 15.79 0.28 10.62
N VAL A 214 15.37 -0.75 9.88
CA VAL A 214 16.12 -2.00 9.76
C VAL A 214 16.55 -2.19 8.30
N PHE A 215 17.81 -2.52 8.08
CA PHE A 215 18.37 -2.76 6.75
C PHE A 215 18.45 -4.25 6.43
N TYR A 216 17.97 -4.60 5.26
CA TYR A 216 18.01 -5.96 4.71
C TYR A 216 18.88 -5.93 3.44
N GLY A 217 19.94 -6.71 3.42
CA GLY A 217 20.79 -6.87 2.23
C GLY A 217 20.06 -7.63 1.13
N GLY A 218 20.28 -7.24 -0.10
CA GLY A 218 19.62 -7.81 -1.26
C GLY A 218 18.38 -7.00 -1.70
N ASN A 219 17.70 -7.53 -2.70
CA ASN A 219 16.55 -6.90 -3.32
C ASN A 219 15.24 -7.11 -2.53
N PHE A 220 14.13 -6.60 -3.05
CA PHE A 220 12.83 -6.72 -2.40
C PHE A 220 12.37 -8.16 -2.21
N THR A 221 12.62 -9.05 -3.17
CA THR A 221 12.28 -10.48 -3.06
C THR A 221 13.00 -11.12 -1.86
N ALA A 222 14.30 -10.88 -1.68
CA ALA A 222 15.06 -11.40 -0.54
C ALA A 222 14.57 -10.83 0.81
N TYR A 223 14.21 -9.54 0.83
CA TYR A 223 13.57 -8.90 1.98
C TYR A 223 12.25 -9.59 2.33
N GLN A 224 11.37 -9.80 1.35
CA GLN A 224 10.07 -10.45 1.54
C GLN A 224 10.22 -11.86 2.09
N ASP A 225 11.10 -12.68 1.51
CA ASP A 225 11.40 -14.04 2.00
C ASP A 225 11.83 -14.03 3.48
N THR A 226 12.64 -13.03 3.87
CA THR A 226 13.11 -12.89 5.25
C THR A 226 11.98 -12.52 6.20
N VAL A 227 11.11 -11.59 5.80
CA VAL A 227 9.95 -11.16 6.58
C VAL A 227 8.94 -12.29 6.71
N ASP A 228 8.62 -13.00 5.62
CA ASP A 228 7.68 -14.12 5.61
C ASP A 228 8.16 -15.27 6.49
N ALA A 229 9.45 -15.57 6.47
CA ALA A 229 10.05 -16.58 7.36
C ALA A 229 9.94 -16.16 8.84
N ALA A 230 10.23 -14.90 9.17
CA ALA A 230 10.08 -14.38 10.53
C ALA A 230 8.61 -14.41 11.00
N GLN A 231 7.69 -14.06 10.10
CA GLN A 231 6.24 -14.11 10.35
C GLN A 231 5.77 -15.54 10.64
N ALA A 232 6.18 -16.51 9.84
CA ALA A 232 5.84 -17.92 10.04
C ALA A 232 6.32 -18.45 11.41
N VAL A 233 7.52 -18.03 11.85
CA VAL A 233 8.03 -18.37 13.19
C VAL A 233 7.18 -17.71 14.28
N ALA A 234 6.83 -16.43 14.13
CA ALA A 234 6.00 -15.72 15.11
C ALA A 234 4.60 -16.37 15.25
N GLU A 235 3.96 -16.75 14.13
CA GLU A 235 2.68 -17.49 14.16
C GLU A 235 2.81 -18.86 14.81
N GLY A 236 3.93 -19.56 14.61
CA GLY A 236 4.23 -20.80 15.28
C GLY A 236 4.32 -20.61 16.81
N ASN A 237 4.97 -19.56 17.25
CA ASN A 237 5.09 -19.22 18.66
C ASN A 237 3.74 -18.90 19.30
N ILE A 238 2.87 -18.16 18.61
CA ILE A 238 1.50 -17.87 19.08
C ILE A 238 0.71 -19.15 19.26
N ARG A 239 0.68 -20.03 18.24
CA ARG A 239 -0.02 -21.32 18.31
C ARG A 239 0.46 -22.16 19.49
N ASN A 240 1.76 -22.19 19.74
CA ASN A 240 2.35 -22.91 20.88
C ASN A 240 1.92 -22.28 22.22
N ALA A 241 1.94 -20.94 22.34
CA ALA A 241 1.52 -20.22 23.55
C ALA A 241 0.02 -20.40 23.83
N GLU A 242 -0.84 -20.37 22.82
CA GLU A 242 -2.28 -20.66 22.94
C GLU A 242 -2.54 -22.07 23.44
N GLN A 243 -1.84 -23.07 22.89
CA GLN A 243 -1.95 -24.44 23.33
C GLN A 243 -1.49 -24.62 24.78
N GLN A 244 -0.40 -23.95 25.18
CA GLN A 244 0.10 -23.96 26.53
C GLN A 244 -0.93 -23.32 27.49
N LEU A 245 -1.48 -22.14 27.16
CA LEU A 245 -2.50 -21.48 27.97
C LEU A 245 -3.76 -22.36 28.14
N LYS A 246 -4.21 -23.00 27.07
CA LYS A 246 -5.35 -23.95 27.11
C LYS A 246 -5.06 -25.14 28.00
N ARG A 247 -3.82 -25.67 27.95
CA ARG A 247 -3.37 -26.78 28.80
C ARG A 247 -3.34 -26.38 30.28
N GLU A 248 -2.76 -25.23 30.62
CA GLU A 248 -2.68 -24.75 32.00
C GLU A 248 -4.09 -24.45 32.60
N LYS A 249 -4.98 -23.83 31.83
CA LYS A 249 -6.39 -23.62 32.23
C LYS A 249 -7.10 -24.93 32.52
N ARG A 250 -6.91 -25.95 31.69
CA ARG A 250 -7.49 -27.28 31.90
C ARG A 250 -6.93 -27.94 33.16
N GLN A 251 -5.61 -27.89 33.38
CA GLN A 251 -4.98 -28.44 34.57
C GLN A 251 -5.46 -27.76 35.85
N MET A 252 -5.63 -26.43 35.84
CA MET A 252 -6.18 -25.67 36.94
C MET A 252 -7.63 -26.12 37.26
N GLN A 253 -8.45 -26.27 36.23
CA GLN A 253 -9.84 -26.73 36.42
C GLN A 253 -9.88 -28.15 36.98
N GLU A 254 -9.11 -29.10 36.46
CA GLU A 254 -9.02 -30.48 36.97
C GLU A 254 -8.48 -30.53 38.41
N ALA A 255 -7.54 -29.63 38.77
CA ALA A 255 -7.03 -29.52 40.14
C ALA A 255 -8.11 -29.01 41.10
N ARG A 256 -8.88 -27.99 40.70
CA ARG A 256 -10.03 -27.48 41.49
C ARG A 256 -11.11 -28.54 41.70
N GLU A 257 -11.47 -29.28 40.66
CA GLU A 257 -12.44 -30.36 40.77
C GLU A 257 -11.95 -31.48 41.71
N ARG A 258 -10.67 -31.86 41.60
CA ARG A 258 -10.06 -32.85 42.53
C ARG A 258 -10.04 -32.36 43.97
N ALA A 259 -9.69 -31.08 44.18
CA ALA A 259 -9.71 -30.48 45.52
C ALA A 259 -11.12 -30.43 46.10
N ALA A 260 -12.14 -30.08 45.33
CA ALA A 260 -13.55 -30.07 45.74
C ALA A 260 -14.05 -31.47 46.12
N ARG A 261 -13.71 -32.50 45.31
CA ARG A 261 -14.05 -33.92 45.64
C ARG A 261 -13.35 -34.38 46.93
N ARG A 262 -12.06 -34.06 47.14
CA ARG A 262 -11.33 -34.40 48.38
C ARG A 262 -11.93 -33.71 49.59
N SER A 263 -12.29 -32.42 49.50
CA SER A 263 -12.93 -31.65 50.56
C SER A 263 -14.29 -32.24 50.95
N SER A 264 -15.12 -32.64 49.95
CA SER A 264 -16.41 -33.26 50.17
C SER A 264 -16.28 -34.62 50.88
N ASN A 265 -15.34 -35.47 50.43
CA ASN A 265 -15.08 -36.78 51.05
C ASN A 265 -14.51 -36.65 52.46
N ALA A 266 -13.57 -35.71 52.70
CA ALA A 266 -13.02 -35.42 54.01
C ALA A 266 -14.12 -34.94 54.99
N ALA A 267 -15.04 -34.08 54.52
CA ALA A 267 -16.15 -33.60 55.32
C ALA A 267 -17.11 -34.74 55.74
N ARG A 268 -17.35 -35.73 54.85
CA ARG A 268 -18.14 -36.94 55.19
C ARG A 268 -17.41 -37.82 56.21
N ASN A 269 -16.14 -38.14 56.00
CA ASN A 269 -15.32 -38.97 56.85
C ASN A 269 -15.16 -38.39 58.30
N VAL A 270 -15.00 -37.05 58.42
CA VAL A 270 -14.92 -36.35 59.72
C VAL A 270 -16.22 -36.41 60.45
N LYS A 271 -17.38 -36.40 59.77
CA LYS A 271 -18.70 -36.53 60.37
C LYS A 271 -18.94 -37.94 60.90
N ASP A 272 -18.42 -38.95 60.18
CA ASP A 272 -18.60 -40.37 60.57
C ASP A 272 -17.60 -40.83 61.65
N ALA A 273 -16.43 -40.14 61.78
CA ALA A 273 -15.37 -40.51 62.72
C ALA A 273 -15.50 -39.96 64.12
N GLY A 274 -16.55 -39.19 64.46
CA GLY A 274 -16.87 -38.75 65.85
C GLY A 274 -15.78 -37.87 66.51
N LEU A 275 -14.94 -37.17 65.71
CA LEU A 275 -13.79 -36.38 66.21
C LEU A 275 -14.24 -35.14 67.01
N PRO A 276 -13.50 -34.71 68.06
CA PRO A 276 -13.74 -33.46 68.75
C PRO A 276 -13.74 -32.26 67.82
N LYS A 277 -14.66 -31.30 67.99
CA LYS A 277 -14.87 -30.13 67.14
C LYS A 277 -13.59 -29.33 66.93
N ILE A 278 -12.68 -29.27 67.89
CA ILE A 278 -11.40 -28.54 67.80
C ILE A 278 -10.44 -29.22 66.80
N VAL A 279 -10.34 -30.53 66.79
CA VAL A 279 -9.50 -31.32 65.90
C VAL A 279 -10.05 -31.29 64.48
N ALA A 280 -11.33 -31.41 64.30
CA ALA A 280 -12.05 -31.32 63.07
C ALA A 280 -11.87 -29.91 62.43
N GLY A 281 -11.91 -28.85 63.24
CA GLY A 281 -11.67 -27.45 62.80
C GLY A 281 -10.23 -27.19 62.35
N LYS A 282 -9.22 -27.78 62.96
CA LYS A 282 -7.80 -27.67 62.58
C LYS A 282 -7.56 -28.39 61.25
N LEU A 283 -7.99 -29.64 61.11
CA LEU A 283 -7.87 -30.41 59.88
C LEU A 283 -8.54 -29.73 58.67
N LYS A 284 -9.70 -29.11 58.91
CA LYS A 284 -10.39 -28.34 57.86
C LYS A 284 -9.61 -27.10 57.44
N ARG A 285 -9.00 -26.37 58.38
CA ARG A 285 -8.16 -25.18 58.10
C ARG A 285 -6.90 -25.55 57.33
N ASP A 286 -6.16 -26.56 57.77
CA ASP A 286 -4.96 -27.06 57.11
C ASP A 286 -5.24 -27.55 55.67
N ALA A 287 -6.38 -28.21 55.46
CA ALA A 287 -6.83 -28.61 54.12
C ALA A 287 -7.20 -27.42 53.24
N GLN A 288 -7.83 -26.38 53.79
CA GLN A 288 -8.18 -25.16 53.07
C GLN A 288 -6.91 -24.35 52.69
N GLU A 289 -5.94 -24.21 53.61
CA GLU A 289 -4.66 -23.54 53.32
C GLU A 289 -3.85 -24.28 52.24
N SER A 290 -3.81 -25.61 52.29
CA SER A 290 -3.13 -26.42 51.28
C SER A 290 -3.81 -26.32 49.91
N ALA A 291 -5.15 -26.29 49.86
CA ALA A 291 -5.91 -26.10 48.63
C ALA A 291 -5.72 -24.70 48.04
N ALA A 292 -5.69 -23.65 48.90
CA ALA A 292 -5.43 -22.29 48.49
C ALA A 292 -4.01 -22.13 47.88
N ARG A 293 -2.97 -22.67 48.51
CA ARG A 293 -1.61 -22.65 47.96
C ARG A 293 -1.49 -23.38 46.62
N ALA A 294 -2.20 -24.49 46.44
CA ALA A 294 -2.23 -25.22 45.18
C ALA A 294 -2.95 -24.42 44.08
N ASP A 295 -4.05 -23.74 44.42
CA ASP A 295 -4.81 -22.89 43.49
C ASP A 295 -3.97 -21.67 43.06
N ASP A 296 -3.24 -21.03 44.00
CA ASP A 296 -2.33 -19.93 43.72
C ASP A 296 -1.19 -20.33 42.73
N VAL A 297 -0.62 -21.53 42.89
CA VAL A 297 0.41 -22.04 41.97
C VAL A 297 -0.16 -22.24 40.56
N HIS A 298 -1.36 -22.78 40.43
CA HIS A 298 -2.00 -22.96 39.15
C HIS A 298 -2.43 -21.62 38.52
N ALA A 299 -2.95 -20.68 39.33
CA ALA A 299 -3.31 -19.34 38.89
C ALA A 299 -2.10 -18.62 38.32
N LYS A 300 -0.94 -18.67 39.02
CA LYS A 300 0.32 -18.08 38.52
C LYS A 300 0.77 -18.68 37.19
N ARG A 301 0.67 -20.01 37.02
CA ARG A 301 1.01 -20.68 35.75
C ARG A 301 0.13 -20.22 34.57
N VAL A 302 -1.18 -20.04 34.86
CA VAL A 302 -2.11 -19.53 33.84
C VAL A 302 -1.77 -18.08 33.49
N ASP A 303 -1.40 -17.25 34.48
CA ASP A 303 -0.99 -15.86 34.25
C ASP A 303 0.33 -15.76 33.47
N ASP A 304 1.34 -16.57 33.86
CA ASP A 304 2.61 -16.67 33.11
C ASP A 304 2.38 -17.13 31.66
N ALA A 305 1.47 -18.08 31.42
CA ALA A 305 1.14 -18.55 30.07
C ALA A 305 0.38 -17.49 29.26
N ARG A 306 -0.45 -16.67 29.92
CA ARG A 306 -1.13 -15.54 29.29
C ARG A 306 -0.15 -14.45 28.90
N THR A 307 0.78 -14.09 29.78
CA THR A 307 1.84 -13.11 29.48
C THR A 307 2.67 -13.53 28.28
N ARG A 308 3.04 -14.82 28.18
CA ARG A 308 3.75 -15.34 27.01
C ARG A 308 2.94 -15.27 25.73
N LEU A 309 1.62 -15.49 25.81
CA LEU A 309 0.75 -15.32 24.64
C LEU A 309 0.69 -13.85 24.21
N ASP A 310 0.49 -12.93 25.18
CA ASP A 310 0.48 -11.49 24.89
C ASP A 310 1.82 -11.00 24.31
N GLU A 311 2.96 -11.54 24.77
CA GLU A 311 4.28 -11.24 24.21
C GLU A 311 4.43 -11.78 22.79
N ALA A 312 3.99 -13.02 22.53
CA ALA A 312 4.03 -13.62 21.19
C ALA A 312 3.10 -12.87 20.21
N GLU A 313 1.92 -12.43 20.66
CA GLU A 313 1.00 -11.63 19.85
C GLU A 313 1.58 -10.24 19.50
N ARG A 314 2.31 -9.60 20.43
CA ARG A 314 2.99 -8.32 20.16
C ARG A 314 4.15 -8.44 19.17
N ALA A 315 4.80 -9.61 19.12
CA ALA A 315 5.87 -9.88 18.16
C ALA A 315 5.33 -10.12 16.74
N LEU A 316 4.04 -10.46 16.60
CA LEU A 316 3.42 -10.61 15.30
C LEU A 316 3.28 -9.24 14.61
N ARG A 317 3.58 -9.21 13.32
CA ARG A 317 3.35 -8.02 12.49
C ARG A 317 1.86 -7.94 12.12
N ASP A 318 1.38 -6.70 11.95
CA ASP A 318 -0.02 -6.46 11.52
C ASP A 318 -0.24 -6.73 10.01
N ASP A 319 0.71 -7.38 9.34
CA ASP A 319 0.75 -7.67 7.90
C ASP A 319 -0.12 -8.89 7.52
N ARG A 320 -1.19 -9.15 8.27
CA ARG A 320 -2.02 -10.35 8.07
C ARG A 320 -2.71 -10.35 6.73
N VAL A 321 -2.55 -11.46 6.03
CA VAL A 321 -3.37 -11.81 4.87
C VAL A 321 -4.82 -11.98 5.31
N ILE A 322 -5.75 -11.41 4.56
CA ILE A 322 -7.19 -11.52 4.83
C ILE A 322 -7.68 -12.84 4.23
N ALA A 323 -8.04 -13.81 5.06
CA ALA A 323 -8.67 -15.03 4.58
C ALA A 323 -10.19 -14.81 4.47
N LEU A 324 -10.71 -14.77 3.25
CA LEU A 324 -12.12 -14.52 2.95
C LEU A 324 -12.80 -15.76 2.35
N ASP A 325 -14.06 -15.93 2.70
CA ASP A 325 -14.99 -16.86 2.06
C ASP A 325 -16.16 -16.07 1.49
N LEU A 326 -16.29 -16.05 0.16
CA LEU A 326 -17.20 -15.20 -0.60
C LEU A 326 -18.15 -16.01 -1.50
N PRO A 327 -18.94 -16.97 -0.95
CA PRO A 327 -19.79 -17.86 -1.74
C PRO A 327 -20.88 -17.11 -2.52
N ASP A 328 -21.33 -15.95 -2.02
CA ASP A 328 -22.40 -15.17 -2.65
C ASP A 328 -21.94 -14.41 -3.90
N THR A 329 -20.63 -14.40 -4.18
CA THR A 329 -20.06 -13.76 -5.37
C THR A 329 -19.95 -14.69 -6.58
N VAL A 330 -20.33 -15.96 -6.44
CA VAL A 330 -20.21 -16.97 -7.50
C VAL A 330 -21.02 -16.57 -8.73
N VAL A 331 -20.34 -16.49 -9.87
CA VAL A 331 -20.98 -16.32 -11.18
C VAL A 331 -20.79 -17.60 -11.99
N PRO A 332 -21.87 -18.20 -12.53
CA PRO A 332 -21.76 -19.41 -13.34
C PRO A 332 -20.84 -19.21 -14.55
N ALA A 333 -20.00 -20.20 -14.83
CA ALA A 333 -19.12 -20.18 -15.99
C ALA A 333 -19.87 -19.97 -17.29
N GLY A 334 -19.38 -19.05 -18.13
CA GLY A 334 -20.00 -18.73 -19.42
C GLY A 334 -21.19 -17.77 -19.36
N ARG A 335 -21.69 -17.39 -18.16
CA ARG A 335 -22.73 -16.36 -18.06
C ARG A 335 -22.16 -15.02 -18.52
N THR A 336 -22.76 -14.42 -19.53
CA THR A 336 -22.41 -13.07 -19.98
C THR A 336 -22.85 -12.05 -18.92
N VAL A 337 -21.92 -11.24 -18.44
CA VAL A 337 -22.16 -10.19 -17.44
C VAL A 337 -22.27 -8.82 -18.12
N PHE A 338 -21.48 -8.63 -19.17
CA PHE A 338 -21.47 -7.41 -19.96
C PHE A 338 -21.22 -7.71 -21.44
N THR A 339 -21.91 -6.99 -22.33
CA THR A 339 -21.58 -6.94 -23.76
C THR A 339 -21.69 -5.50 -24.25
N GLY A 340 -20.65 -5.04 -24.93
CA GLY A 340 -20.63 -3.79 -25.67
C GLY A 340 -20.22 -4.04 -27.11
N GLU A 341 -20.94 -3.48 -28.06
CA GLU A 341 -20.67 -3.64 -29.49
C GLU A 341 -20.61 -2.28 -30.16
N GLY A 342 -19.56 -2.03 -30.94
CA GLY A 342 -19.36 -0.79 -31.67
C GLY A 342 -19.32 0.47 -30.80
N LEU A 343 -18.79 0.36 -29.58
CA LEU A 343 -18.76 1.45 -28.63
C LEU A 343 -17.89 2.59 -29.15
N GLN A 344 -18.47 3.78 -29.27
CA GLN A 344 -17.74 5.02 -29.64
C GLN A 344 -17.95 6.07 -28.58
N ILE A 345 -16.91 6.86 -28.32
CA ILE A 345 -16.98 7.99 -27.38
C ILE A 345 -15.96 9.06 -27.75
N SER A 346 -16.36 10.31 -27.55
CA SER A 346 -15.53 11.50 -27.76
C SER A 346 -15.45 12.32 -26.49
N ARG A 347 -14.30 12.89 -26.20
CA ARG A 347 -14.09 13.83 -25.11
C ARG A 347 -13.28 15.03 -25.55
N GLY A 348 -13.75 16.23 -25.25
CA GLY A 348 -13.07 17.46 -25.62
C GLY A 348 -12.85 17.60 -27.14
N GLY A 349 -13.75 17.07 -27.96
CA GLY A 349 -13.63 17.07 -29.42
C GLY A 349 -12.68 16.02 -30.00
N ARG A 350 -12.03 15.19 -29.15
CA ARG A 350 -11.18 14.07 -29.59
C ARG A 350 -11.93 12.74 -29.44
N LYS A 351 -11.95 11.94 -30.49
CA LYS A 351 -12.44 10.56 -30.42
C LYS A 351 -11.45 9.74 -29.59
N LEU A 352 -11.97 9.01 -28.59
CA LEU A 352 -11.17 8.11 -27.75
C LEU A 352 -11.11 6.71 -28.35
N PHE A 353 -12.20 6.27 -29.01
CA PHE A 353 -12.26 4.96 -29.66
C PHE A 353 -12.32 5.13 -31.17
N ALA A 354 -11.79 4.14 -31.90
CA ALA A 354 -11.71 4.16 -33.37
C ALA A 354 -13.11 4.26 -34.01
N ASP A 355 -13.17 4.65 -35.28
CA ASP A 355 -14.44 4.90 -36.00
C ASP A 355 -15.34 3.67 -36.17
N ASN A 356 -14.74 2.46 -36.17
CA ASN A 356 -15.46 1.18 -36.16
C ASN A 356 -15.98 0.81 -34.77
N GLY A 357 -15.64 1.62 -33.74
CA GLY A 357 -15.98 1.34 -32.35
C GLY A 357 -15.24 0.15 -31.77
N ILE A 358 -15.32 -0.03 -30.46
CA ILE A 358 -14.76 -1.20 -29.79
C ILE A 358 -15.84 -2.18 -29.37
N GLY A 359 -15.49 -3.47 -29.40
CA GLY A 359 -16.34 -4.57 -28.93
C GLY A 359 -15.72 -5.23 -27.71
N LEU A 360 -16.53 -5.48 -26.66
CA LEU A 360 -16.10 -6.18 -25.45
C LEU A 360 -17.22 -7.03 -24.91
N SER A 361 -16.91 -8.30 -24.61
CA SER A 361 -17.80 -9.20 -23.87
C SER A 361 -17.08 -9.72 -22.64
N ILE A 362 -17.73 -9.66 -21.48
CA ILE A 362 -17.24 -10.16 -20.20
C ILE A 362 -18.13 -11.29 -19.73
N ARG A 363 -17.53 -12.42 -19.38
CA ARG A 363 -18.23 -13.62 -18.92
C ARG A 363 -17.76 -14.00 -17.53
N GLY A 364 -18.61 -14.55 -16.71
CA GLY A 364 -18.23 -15.02 -15.38
C GLY A 364 -17.59 -16.41 -15.40
N PRO A 365 -16.65 -16.67 -14.51
CA PRO A 365 -15.88 -15.79 -13.61
C PRO A 365 -14.55 -15.31 -14.24
N GLU A 366 -14.58 -14.62 -15.37
CA GLU A 366 -13.42 -14.19 -16.15
C GLU A 366 -12.66 -13.05 -15.45
N ARG A 367 -11.33 -13.13 -15.39
CA ARG A 367 -10.42 -12.13 -14.84
C ARG A 367 -9.68 -11.42 -15.96
N ILE A 368 -9.97 -10.14 -16.17
CA ILE A 368 -9.50 -9.38 -17.32
C ILE A 368 -8.56 -8.27 -16.84
N ALA A 369 -7.33 -8.22 -17.39
CA ALA A 369 -6.46 -7.05 -17.31
C ALA A 369 -6.68 -6.15 -18.53
N LEU A 370 -6.89 -4.85 -18.29
CA LEU A 370 -7.00 -3.83 -19.32
C LEU A 370 -5.78 -2.90 -19.23
N THR A 371 -4.88 -3.02 -20.20
CA THR A 371 -3.61 -2.28 -20.29
C THR A 371 -3.66 -1.24 -21.42
N GLY A 372 -2.61 -0.43 -21.54
CA GLY A 372 -2.46 0.58 -22.60
C GLY A 372 -1.94 1.92 -22.06
N PRO A 373 -1.51 2.83 -22.94
CA PRO A 373 -0.91 4.09 -22.54
C PRO A 373 -1.89 4.97 -21.74
N ASN A 374 -1.32 5.94 -21.00
CA ASN A 374 -2.12 6.92 -20.28
C ASN A 374 -2.94 7.76 -21.27
N GLY A 375 -4.20 8.03 -20.95
CA GLY A 375 -5.11 8.77 -21.83
C GLY A 375 -5.74 7.96 -22.98
N ALA A 376 -5.45 6.66 -23.11
CA ALA A 376 -6.06 5.79 -24.12
C ALA A 376 -7.57 5.59 -23.95
N GLY A 377 -8.15 5.91 -22.79
CA GLY A 377 -9.58 5.77 -22.53
C GLY A 377 -9.96 4.59 -21.63
N LYS A 378 -9.00 3.95 -20.95
CA LYS A 378 -9.22 2.81 -20.04
C LYS A 378 -10.29 3.10 -18.98
N SER A 379 -10.12 4.15 -18.18
CA SER A 379 -11.10 4.57 -17.17
C SER A 379 -12.44 4.98 -17.77
N THR A 380 -12.44 5.50 -19.01
CA THR A 380 -13.67 5.82 -19.74
C THR A 380 -14.43 4.55 -20.11
N LEU A 381 -13.73 3.50 -20.55
CA LEU A 381 -14.32 2.20 -20.83
C LEU A 381 -14.92 1.58 -19.56
N LEU A 382 -14.21 1.63 -18.41
CA LEU A 382 -14.76 1.17 -17.13
C LEU A 382 -16.07 1.90 -16.76
N ARG A 383 -16.14 3.21 -16.99
CA ARG A 383 -17.36 4.00 -16.75
C ARG A 383 -18.51 3.68 -17.71
N ILE A 384 -18.21 3.22 -18.92
CA ILE A 384 -19.23 2.70 -19.84
C ILE A 384 -19.73 1.36 -19.32
N ILE A 385 -18.85 0.49 -18.82
CA ILE A 385 -19.23 -0.81 -18.28
C ILE A 385 -20.13 -0.67 -17.05
N ASP A 386 -19.80 0.23 -16.11
CA ASP A 386 -20.59 0.43 -14.89
C ASP A 386 -21.88 1.25 -15.11
N GLY A 387 -22.02 1.89 -16.26
CA GLY A 387 -23.20 2.68 -16.62
C GLY A 387 -23.19 4.12 -16.10
N THR A 388 -22.09 4.61 -15.55
CA THR A 388 -21.94 6.02 -15.15
C THR A 388 -21.70 6.93 -16.35
N LEU A 389 -21.38 6.34 -17.52
CA LEU A 389 -21.17 7.03 -18.78
C LEU A 389 -21.81 6.23 -19.92
N GLU A 390 -22.67 6.89 -20.69
CA GLU A 390 -23.23 6.30 -21.91
C GLU A 390 -22.29 6.58 -23.10
N PRO A 391 -22.09 5.59 -24.02
CA PRO A 391 -21.33 5.81 -25.24
C PRO A 391 -22.09 6.71 -26.23
N ASP A 392 -21.37 7.45 -27.08
CA ASP A 392 -21.96 8.31 -28.13
C ASP A 392 -22.65 7.45 -29.22
N ALA A 393 -22.13 6.22 -29.47
CA ALA A 393 -22.69 5.24 -30.37
C ALA A 393 -22.33 3.82 -29.95
N GLY A 394 -23.02 2.83 -30.47
CA GLY A 394 -22.89 1.42 -30.12
C GLY A 394 -24.02 0.94 -29.22
N THR A 395 -23.97 -0.33 -28.83
CA THR A 395 -24.95 -0.95 -27.94
C THR A 395 -24.29 -1.50 -26.70
N VAL A 396 -24.96 -1.36 -25.55
CA VAL A 396 -24.50 -1.87 -24.26
C VAL A 396 -25.59 -2.74 -23.66
N GLN A 397 -25.21 -3.94 -23.24
CA GLN A 397 -26.06 -4.85 -22.48
C GLN A 397 -25.35 -5.23 -21.18
N ARG A 398 -26.02 -5.03 -20.06
CA ARG A 398 -25.58 -5.44 -18.72
C ARG A 398 -26.53 -6.52 -18.23
N ALA A 399 -25.99 -7.63 -17.73
CA ALA A 399 -26.81 -8.66 -17.11
C ALA A 399 -27.44 -8.15 -15.80
N ASP A 400 -28.56 -8.76 -15.41
CA ASP A 400 -29.12 -8.54 -14.09
C ASP A 400 -28.08 -8.95 -13.03
N GLY A 401 -27.67 -8.01 -12.23
CA GLY A 401 -26.67 -8.21 -11.20
C GLY A 401 -25.98 -6.90 -10.84
N ARG A 402 -25.29 -6.89 -9.70
CA ARG A 402 -24.55 -5.72 -9.26
C ARG A 402 -23.19 -5.64 -9.93
N ILE A 403 -22.90 -4.50 -10.52
CA ILE A 403 -21.55 -4.09 -10.90
C ILE A 403 -21.03 -3.16 -9.78
N ALA A 404 -19.84 -3.39 -9.30
CA ALA A 404 -19.20 -2.53 -8.31
C ALA A 404 -17.87 -2.02 -8.85
N SER A 405 -17.63 -0.73 -8.71
CA SER A 405 -16.39 -0.07 -9.12
C SER A 405 -15.58 0.31 -7.90
N LEU A 406 -14.29 -0.04 -7.88
CA LEU A 406 -13.30 0.42 -6.91
C LEU A 406 -12.44 1.48 -7.59
N SER A 407 -12.66 2.74 -7.23
CA SER A 407 -11.88 3.86 -7.74
C SER A 407 -10.53 3.96 -6.99
N GLN A 408 -9.55 4.57 -7.64
CA GLN A 408 -8.26 4.91 -7.04
C GLN A 408 -8.38 5.69 -5.70
N ARG A 409 -9.44 6.47 -5.53
CA ARG A 409 -9.65 7.34 -4.34
C ARG A 409 -10.29 6.62 -3.16
N LEU A 410 -10.83 5.40 -3.36
CA LEU A 410 -11.57 4.66 -2.34
C LEU A 410 -12.69 5.50 -1.69
N ASP A 411 -13.39 6.30 -2.49
CA ASP A 411 -14.41 7.28 -2.08
C ASP A 411 -15.85 6.72 -2.03
N LEU A 412 -15.98 5.39 -2.03
CA LEU A 412 -17.28 4.70 -1.97
C LEU A 412 -17.98 4.81 -0.61
N LEU A 413 -17.21 5.02 0.45
CA LEU A 413 -17.75 5.10 1.81
C LEU A 413 -17.95 6.56 2.22
N ALA A 414 -19.11 6.83 2.84
CA ALA A 414 -19.39 8.14 3.41
C ALA A 414 -18.45 8.44 4.59
N GLU A 415 -17.77 9.56 4.56
CA GLU A 415 -16.69 9.91 5.51
C GLU A 415 -17.17 10.09 6.95
N ASP A 416 -18.43 10.48 7.14
CA ASP A 416 -19.08 10.71 8.42
C ASP A 416 -19.61 9.46 9.10
N ARG A 417 -19.70 8.33 8.36
CA ARG A 417 -20.16 7.04 8.89
C ARG A 417 -19.02 6.25 9.51
N THR A 418 -19.37 5.45 10.51
CA THR A 418 -18.45 4.46 11.06
C THR A 418 -18.30 3.25 10.13
N VAL A 419 -17.23 2.47 10.30
CA VAL A 419 -17.01 1.23 9.55
C VAL A 419 -18.18 0.25 9.74
N ALA A 420 -18.66 0.13 10.99
CA ALA A 420 -19.79 -0.75 11.33
C ALA A 420 -21.10 -0.31 10.65
N GLU A 421 -21.38 0.99 10.61
CA GLU A 421 -22.57 1.55 9.92
C GLU A 421 -22.46 1.39 8.40
N SER A 422 -21.27 1.58 7.85
CA SER A 422 -21.03 1.39 6.41
C SER A 422 -21.30 -0.06 5.99
N LEU A 423 -20.80 -1.04 6.74
CA LEU A 423 -21.09 -2.45 6.46
C LEU A 423 -22.56 -2.79 6.69
N ALA A 424 -23.20 -2.20 7.71
CA ALA A 424 -24.63 -2.42 7.96
C ALA A 424 -25.51 -1.89 6.81
N ALA A 425 -25.11 -0.77 6.21
CA ALA A 425 -25.80 -0.21 5.03
C ALA A 425 -25.56 -1.06 3.76
N ALA A 426 -24.36 -1.61 3.59
CA ALA A 426 -24.02 -2.46 2.45
C ALA A 426 -24.67 -3.84 2.52
N ALA A 427 -24.79 -4.41 3.72
CA ALA A 427 -25.32 -5.76 3.97
C ALA A 427 -26.39 -5.74 5.09
N PRO A 428 -27.59 -5.22 4.81
CA PRO A 428 -28.64 -5.01 5.82
C PRO A 428 -29.20 -6.32 6.38
N SER A 429 -29.24 -7.42 5.62
CA SER A 429 -29.77 -8.70 6.08
C SER A 429 -28.85 -9.45 7.03
N LEU A 430 -27.55 -9.11 7.06
CA LEU A 430 -26.59 -9.74 7.97
C LEU A 430 -26.88 -9.41 9.43
N SER A 431 -26.90 -10.42 10.30
CA SER A 431 -27.03 -10.22 11.75
C SER A 431 -25.86 -9.40 12.30
N HIS A 432 -26.07 -8.66 13.39
CA HIS A 432 -25.02 -7.90 14.06
C HIS A 432 -23.78 -8.77 14.38
N THR A 433 -23.99 -9.98 14.91
CA THR A 433 -22.89 -10.91 15.23
C THR A 433 -22.08 -11.28 13.97
N ARG A 434 -22.74 -11.54 12.84
CA ARG A 434 -22.06 -11.87 11.59
C ARG A 434 -21.26 -10.68 11.06
N ARG A 435 -21.83 -9.46 11.11
CA ARG A 435 -21.12 -8.22 10.73
C ARG A 435 -19.86 -8.00 11.58
N MET A 436 -19.96 -8.18 12.91
CA MET A 436 -18.78 -8.04 13.80
C MET A 436 -17.71 -9.09 13.48
N HIS A 437 -18.11 -10.31 13.16
CA HIS A 437 -17.18 -11.36 12.75
C HIS A 437 -16.48 -11.02 11.44
N LEU A 438 -17.21 -10.53 10.43
CA LEU A 438 -16.64 -10.07 9.17
C LEU A 438 -15.67 -8.91 9.36
N LEU A 439 -16.04 -7.89 10.14
CA LEU A 439 -15.14 -6.78 10.42
C LEU A 439 -13.85 -7.25 11.12
N ALA A 440 -13.95 -8.24 12.00
CA ALA A 440 -12.76 -8.83 12.62
C ALA A 440 -11.86 -9.58 11.61
N GLN A 441 -12.44 -10.21 10.57
CA GLN A 441 -11.67 -10.80 9.46
C GLN A 441 -10.93 -9.71 8.65
N PHE A 442 -11.53 -8.54 8.47
CA PHE A 442 -10.89 -7.36 7.87
C PHE A 442 -10.03 -6.55 8.84
N LEU A 443 -9.65 -7.17 9.97
CA LEU A 443 -8.76 -6.60 10.98
C LEU A 443 -9.32 -5.39 11.75
N PHE A 444 -10.65 -5.18 11.71
CA PHE A 444 -11.32 -4.20 12.57
C PHE A 444 -11.75 -4.85 13.87
N ARG A 445 -11.14 -4.46 14.99
CA ARG A 445 -11.42 -5.02 16.33
C ARG A 445 -11.58 -3.91 17.37
N GLY A 446 -12.36 -4.18 18.42
CA GLY A 446 -12.58 -3.26 19.52
C GLY A 446 -13.16 -1.92 19.04
N ASP A 447 -12.61 -0.82 19.52
CA ASP A 447 -13.10 0.54 19.22
C ASP A 447 -12.90 0.96 17.76
N ARG A 448 -12.02 0.29 17.01
CA ARG A 448 -11.75 0.62 15.59
C ARG A 448 -12.96 0.44 14.68
N ILE A 449 -13.91 -0.41 15.02
CA ILE A 449 -15.16 -0.57 14.25
C ILE A 449 -16.07 0.66 14.32
N HIS A 450 -15.89 1.48 15.35
CA HIS A 450 -16.66 2.72 15.59
C HIS A 450 -15.97 3.98 15.10
N LEU A 451 -14.76 3.87 14.52
CA LEU A 451 -14.09 5.02 13.91
C LEU A 451 -14.85 5.47 12.66
N PRO A 452 -15.01 6.80 12.47
CA PRO A 452 -15.52 7.33 11.22
C PRO A 452 -14.55 7.05 10.08
N VAL A 453 -15.07 6.84 8.87
CA VAL A 453 -14.26 6.55 7.68
C VAL A 453 -13.21 7.63 7.42
N ALA A 454 -13.51 8.91 7.72
CA ALA A 454 -12.56 10.01 7.61
C ALA A 454 -11.30 9.85 8.47
N ALA A 455 -11.39 9.14 9.61
CA ALA A 455 -10.26 8.91 10.53
C ALA A 455 -9.42 7.69 10.18
N LEU A 456 -9.79 6.93 9.15
CA LEU A 456 -9.08 5.72 8.73
C LEU A 456 -7.83 6.06 7.94
N SER A 457 -6.76 5.31 8.17
CA SER A 457 -5.60 5.28 7.27
C SER A 457 -6.00 4.73 5.88
N GLY A 458 -5.18 4.96 4.85
CA GLY A 458 -5.46 4.46 3.49
C GLY A 458 -5.67 2.95 3.44
N GLY A 459 -4.85 2.16 4.14
CA GLY A 459 -5.02 0.71 4.23
C GLY A 459 -6.28 0.29 4.99
N GLU A 460 -6.63 0.98 6.07
CA GLU A 460 -7.90 0.73 6.78
C GLU A 460 -9.10 1.09 5.90
N ARG A 461 -9.04 2.21 5.18
CA ARG A 461 -10.09 2.60 4.22
C ARG A 461 -10.27 1.56 3.12
N LEU A 462 -9.17 1.03 2.58
CA LEU A 462 -9.23 -0.09 1.61
C LEU A 462 -9.95 -1.29 2.20
N ARG A 463 -9.55 -1.76 3.40
CA ARG A 463 -10.19 -2.91 4.06
C ARG A 463 -11.66 -2.69 4.33
N ALA A 464 -12.04 -1.51 4.81
CA ALA A 464 -13.45 -1.15 5.03
C ALA A 464 -14.24 -1.15 3.71
N THR A 465 -13.66 -0.59 2.64
CA THR A 465 -14.27 -0.56 1.31
C THR A 465 -14.44 -1.97 0.75
N LEU A 466 -13.39 -2.81 0.83
CA LEU A 466 -13.47 -4.21 0.40
C LEU A 466 -14.54 -4.99 1.18
N ALA A 467 -14.61 -4.82 2.51
CA ALA A 467 -15.67 -5.45 3.31
C ALA A 467 -17.07 -5.05 2.83
N CYS A 468 -17.30 -3.76 2.62
CA CYS A 468 -18.60 -3.25 2.17
C CYS A 468 -18.94 -3.64 0.72
N VAL A 469 -17.95 -3.75 -0.15
CA VAL A 469 -18.18 -4.10 -1.56
C VAL A 469 -18.42 -5.60 -1.72
N LEU A 470 -17.54 -6.44 -1.14
CA LEU A 470 -17.55 -7.89 -1.34
C LEU A 470 -18.72 -8.59 -0.62
N TYR A 471 -19.18 -8.04 0.50
CA TYR A 471 -20.32 -8.56 1.26
C TYR A 471 -21.60 -7.73 1.06
N ALA A 472 -21.63 -6.88 0.05
CA ALA A 472 -22.84 -6.11 -0.27
C ALA A 472 -24.02 -6.98 -0.66
N GLU A 473 -25.22 -6.50 -0.43
CA GLU A 473 -26.48 -7.14 -0.82
C GLU A 473 -27.21 -6.29 -1.86
N PRO A 474 -27.37 -6.81 -3.10
CA PRO A 474 -26.84 -8.06 -3.64
C PRO A 474 -25.31 -8.04 -3.81
N ALA A 475 -24.67 -9.22 -3.74
CA ALA A 475 -23.23 -9.36 -3.97
C ALA A 475 -22.87 -8.95 -5.41
N PRO A 476 -21.71 -8.31 -5.63
CA PRO A 476 -21.27 -7.91 -6.97
C PRO A 476 -20.94 -9.15 -7.81
N GLN A 477 -21.39 -9.16 -9.06
CA GLN A 477 -21.07 -10.18 -10.07
C GLN A 477 -19.91 -9.73 -10.98
N LEU A 478 -19.69 -8.42 -11.08
CA LEU A 478 -18.58 -7.81 -11.79
C LEU A 478 -17.94 -6.73 -10.92
N LEU A 479 -16.62 -6.82 -10.74
CA LEU A 479 -15.81 -5.78 -10.13
C LEU A 479 -15.03 -5.02 -11.21
N LEU A 480 -15.00 -3.72 -11.12
CA LEU A 480 -14.21 -2.84 -11.96
C LEU A 480 -13.17 -2.13 -11.06
N LEU A 481 -11.91 -2.27 -11.40
CA LEU A 481 -10.78 -1.79 -10.60
C LEU A 481 -9.94 -0.85 -11.47
N ASP A 482 -9.88 0.43 -11.11
CA ASP A 482 -9.12 1.45 -11.83
C ASP A 482 -7.89 1.85 -11.03
N GLU A 483 -6.71 1.34 -11.42
CA GLU A 483 -5.42 1.52 -10.73
C GLU A 483 -5.49 1.28 -9.21
N PRO A 484 -5.99 0.12 -8.77
CA PRO A 484 -6.33 -0.11 -7.37
C PRO A 484 -5.09 -0.21 -6.45
N THR A 485 -3.89 -0.40 -7.01
CA THR A 485 -2.62 -0.47 -6.26
C THR A 485 -1.99 0.90 -6.01
N ASN A 486 -2.42 1.94 -6.73
CA ASN A 486 -1.86 3.28 -6.57
C ASN A 486 -2.12 3.83 -5.16
N ASN A 487 -1.10 4.41 -4.55
CA ASN A 487 -1.12 4.96 -3.18
C ASN A 487 -1.38 3.92 -2.06
N LEU A 488 -1.38 2.62 -2.37
CA LEU A 488 -1.42 1.57 -1.35
C LEU A 488 0.00 1.19 -0.94
N ASP A 489 0.19 0.93 0.36
CA ASP A 489 1.41 0.30 0.83
C ASP A 489 1.44 -1.21 0.49
N LEU A 490 2.61 -1.81 0.57
CA LEU A 490 2.83 -3.22 0.20
C LEU A 490 1.92 -4.19 0.96
N VAL A 491 1.61 -3.89 2.23
CA VAL A 491 0.68 -4.69 3.05
C VAL A 491 -0.74 -4.61 2.50
N SER A 492 -1.19 -3.40 2.18
CA SER A 492 -2.51 -3.17 1.60
C SER A 492 -2.67 -3.81 0.22
N VAL A 493 -1.60 -3.79 -0.61
CA VAL A 493 -1.58 -4.50 -1.90
C VAL A 493 -1.75 -6.00 -1.69
N GLY A 494 -1.02 -6.63 -0.75
CA GLY A 494 -1.17 -8.05 -0.43
C GLY A 494 -2.57 -8.42 0.08
N GLN A 495 -3.21 -7.52 0.85
CA GLN A 495 -4.59 -7.69 1.30
C GLN A 495 -5.59 -7.62 0.14
N LEU A 496 -5.38 -6.70 -0.81
CA LEU A 496 -6.19 -6.61 -2.03
C LEU A 496 -6.03 -7.86 -2.91
N GLU A 497 -4.81 -8.35 -3.11
CA GLU A 497 -4.51 -9.59 -3.84
C GLU A 497 -5.28 -10.78 -3.22
N SER A 498 -5.23 -10.91 -1.89
CA SER A 498 -5.95 -11.96 -1.18
C SER A 498 -7.47 -11.87 -1.36
N ALA A 499 -8.02 -10.66 -1.30
CA ALA A 499 -9.44 -10.43 -1.49
C ALA A 499 -9.90 -10.77 -2.91
N LEU A 500 -9.13 -10.37 -3.95
CA LEU A 500 -9.42 -10.68 -5.34
C LEU A 500 -9.25 -12.17 -5.67
N ASN A 501 -8.29 -12.84 -5.05
CA ASN A 501 -8.13 -14.29 -5.21
C ASN A 501 -9.28 -15.09 -4.56
N ALA A 502 -9.89 -14.58 -3.49
CA ALA A 502 -11.08 -15.18 -2.88
C ALA A 502 -12.37 -14.86 -3.65
N TYR A 503 -12.39 -13.81 -4.45
CA TYR A 503 -13.57 -13.38 -5.22
C TYR A 503 -13.86 -14.37 -6.36
N GLN A 504 -15.15 -14.76 -6.52
CA GLN A 504 -15.60 -15.80 -7.46
C GLN A 504 -16.44 -15.24 -8.61
N GLY A 505 -16.56 -13.93 -8.74
CA GLY A 505 -17.18 -13.26 -9.86
C GLY A 505 -16.19 -12.87 -10.95
N ALA A 506 -16.68 -12.15 -11.97
CA ALA A 506 -15.84 -11.56 -12.99
C ALA A 506 -15.20 -10.25 -12.49
N PHE A 507 -14.01 -9.91 -12.96
CA PHE A 507 -13.47 -8.57 -12.77
C PHE A 507 -12.67 -8.05 -13.97
N VAL A 508 -12.68 -6.73 -14.11
CA VAL A 508 -11.81 -6.00 -15.03
C VAL A 508 -10.90 -5.10 -14.19
N VAL A 509 -9.61 -5.23 -14.36
CA VAL A 509 -8.62 -4.41 -13.66
C VAL A 509 -7.77 -3.63 -14.64
N VAL A 510 -7.68 -2.32 -14.41
CA VAL A 510 -6.67 -1.45 -15.03
C VAL A 510 -5.53 -1.34 -14.05
N SER A 511 -4.35 -1.78 -14.41
CA SER A 511 -3.14 -1.62 -13.59
C SER A 511 -1.89 -1.65 -14.45
N HIS A 512 -0.86 -0.96 -13.97
CA HIS A 512 0.50 -0.98 -14.48
C HIS A 512 1.46 -1.77 -13.57
N ASP A 513 0.95 -2.43 -12.53
CA ASP A 513 1.70 -3.28 -11.61
C ASP A 513 1.65 -4.74 -12.11
N GLU A 514 2.69 -5.16 -12.82
CA GLU A 514 2.79 -6.51 -13.41
C GLU A 514 2.75 -7.60 -12.33
N ARG A 515 3.43 -7.41 -11.20
CA ARG A 515 3.44 -8.39 -10.11
C ARG A 515 2.08 -8.55 -9.44
N PHE A 516 1.34 -7.46 -9.30
CA PHE A 516 -0.02 -7.50 -8.81
C PHE A 516 -0.92 -8.27 -9.79
N LEU A 517 -0.82 -8.01 -11.09
CA LEU A 517 -1.61 -8.70 -12.12
C LEU A 517 -1.29 -10.21 -12.15
N ASP A 518 -0.03 -10.59 -12.02
CA ASP A 518 0.39 -11.99 -11.92
C ASP A 518 -0.17 -12.66 -10.65
N ALA A 519 -0.11 -11.96 -9.51
CA ALA A 519 -0.56 -12.49 -8.23
C ALA A 519 -2.08 -12.75 -8.17
N ILE A 520 -2.89 -11.99 -8.91
CA ILE A 520 -4.35 -12.16 -8.95
C ILE A 520 -4.83 -13.10 -10.06
N GLY A 521 -3.93 -13.66 -10.87
CA GLY A 521 -4.23 -14.73 -11.85
C GLY A 521 -5.16 -14.27 -12.97
N ILE A 522 -4.68 -13.43 -13.87
CA ILE A 522 -5.42 -12.91 -15.02
C ILE A 522 -5.63 -14.00 -16.08
N ASP A 523 -6.90 -14.18 -16.53
CA ASP A 523 -7.27 -15.12 -17.59
C ASP A 523 -7.10 -14.51 -18.98
N ARG A 524 -7.37 -13.20 -19.12
CA ARG A 524 -7.40 -12.52 -20.41
C ARG A 524 -6.80 -11.13 -20.32
N TRP A 525 -5.89 -10.84 -21.23
CA TRP A 525 -5.22 -9.56 -21.35
C TRP A 525 -5.78 -8.79 -22.53
N LEU A 526 -6.16 -7.54 -22.31
CA LEU A 526 -6.65 -6.61 -23.30
C LEU A 526 -5.78 -5.36 -23.30
N ARG A 527 -5.41 -4.88 -24.48
CA ARG A 527 -4.70 -3.62 -24.67
C ARG A 527 -5.59 -2.64 -25.42
N LEU A 528 -5.81 -1.48 -24.83
CA LEU A 528 -6.47 -0.35 -25.46
C LEU A 528 -5.39 0.64 -25.92
N ASP A 529 -5.22 0.75 -27.22
CA ASP A 529 -4.21 1.61 -27.83
C ASP A 529 -4.75 2.23 -29.11
N ASN A 530 -4.50 3.53 -29.34
CA ASN A 530 -4.98 4.29 -30.50
C ASN A 530 -6.47 4.11 -30.80
N GLY A 531 -7.29 3.91 -29.77
CA GLY A 531 -8.74 3.72 -29.86
C GLY A 531 -9.18 2.32 -30.26
N GLU A 532 -8.27 1.36 -30.38
CA GLU A 532 -8.57 -0.04 -30.67
C GLU A 532 -8.34 -0.92 -29.43
N LEU A 533 -9.22 -1.89 -29.24
CA LEU A 533 -9.11 -2.89 -28.17
C LEU A 533 -8.68 -4.22 -28.78
N SER A 534 -7.51 -4.70 -28.40
CA SER A 534 -6.92 -5.94 -28.89
C SER A 534 -6.62 -6.91 -27.74
N ALA A 535 -6.70 -8.23 -28.03
CA ALA A 535 -6.22 -9.23 -27.08
C ALA A 535 -4.69 -9.33 -27.17
N THR A 536 -4.02 -9.38 -26.00
CA THR A 536 -2.57 -9.54 -25.91
C THR A 536 -2.23 -10.72 -25.01
N SER A 537 -0.94 -11.09 -24.96
CA SER A 537 -0.40 -12.02 -23.96
C SER A 537 0.16 -11.25 -22.76
N ALA A 538 0.35 -11.91 -21.62
CA ALA A 538 0.89 -11.34 -20.38
C ALA A 538 2.25 -10.61 -20.51
N ALA A 539 2.95 -10.77 -21.61
CA ALA A 539 4.30 -10.23 -21.84
C ALA A 539 4.34 -9.16 -22.94
N GLY A 540 3.23 -8.49 -23.25
CA GLY A 540 3.15 -7.53 -24.35
C GLY A 540 3.07 -6.09 -23.94
#